data_51e5adf40a8a159a607bf4f75bc08ae7
#
_entry.id   51e5adf40a8a159a607bf4f75bc08ae7
#
_cell.length_a   1.000
_cell.length_b   1.000
_cell.length_c   1.000
_cell.angle_alpha   90.00
_cell.angle_beta   90.00
_cell.angle_gamma   90.00
#
_symmetry.space_group_name_H-M   'P 1'
#
loop_
_entity.id
_entity.type
_entity.pdbx_description
1 polymer ?
#
loop_
_entity_poly.entity_id
_entity_poly.type
_entity_poly.pdbx_seq_one_letter_code
_entity_poly.pdbx_strand_id
1 'polypeptide(L)'
;PEDRPIHRAYLTSKDGDRETDKFYQYRYVMSLDAVKELMLKSIEDEAVIDWMFDNSQELQKKIQWFSLERKQIIPKIQVKEYDKSEYHHYFGVNNDYADELNGRWKIIQDLGTSDNPQERYWINQCLEGLIEKGLWEWNYIDRICVEADIIQDIGKKLDDCLFAYFNTFQHYINLFWECGSIVGPGRGSATGFLSNYLLGITQLDPIRWDLPYWRFLNKERAELPGLMLILGSCKKRMLTICLMGVHFVWANGISEISLFRTNQLTKRAYVL
;
A
#
# COMPACT_ATOMS: atom_id res chain seq x y z
N PRO A 1 -4.63 30.17 6.45
CA PRO A 1 -3.62 30.77 7.36
C PRO A 1 -4.10 30.87 8.80
N GLU A 2 -5.35 31.30 9.05
CA GLU A 2 -5.89 31.50 10.40
C GLU A 2 -6.07 30.20 11.18
N ASP A 3 -6.42 29.12 10.50
CA ASP A 3 -6.59 27.78 11.09
C ASP A 3 -5.27 27.01 11.29
N ARG A 4 -4.16 27.57 10.86
CA ARG A 4 -2.85 26.92 10.93
C ARG A 4 -2.44 26.50 12.34
N PRO A 5 -2.63 27.33 13.39
CA PRO A 5 -2.30 26.92 14.76
C PRO A 5 -3.12 25.71 15.23
N ILE A 6 -4.40 25.65 14.85
CA ILE A 6 -5.30 24.54 15.19
C ILE A 6 -4.84 23.26 14.50
N HIS A 7 -4.54 23.34 13.20
CA HIS A 7 -4.04 22.21 12.44
C HIS A 7 -2.69 21.70 12.99
N ARG A 8 -1.79 22.60 13.36
CA ARG A 8 -0.53 22.26 13.99
C ARG A 8 -0.74 21.54 15.32
N ALA A 9 -1.59 22.07 16.20
CA ALA A 9 -1.90 21.46 17.49
C ALA A 9 -2.46 20.04 17.30
N TYR A 10 -3.34 19.86 16.32
CA TYR A 10 -3.90 18.53 15.97
C TYR A 10 -2.83 17.54 15.51
N LEU A 11 -1.92 17.94 14.61
CA LEU A 11 -0.83 17.08 14.13
C LEU A 11 0.14 16.73 15.26
N THR A 12 0.52 17.70 16.07
CA THR A 12 1.43 17.51 17.20
C THR A 12 0.82 16.58 18.26
N SER A 13 -0.48 16.67 18.51
CA SER A 13 -1.17 15.79 19.47
C SER A 13 -1.20 14.33 19.06
N LYS A 14 -1.15 14.04 17.76
CA LYS A 14 -1.17 12.66 17.25
C LYS A 14 0.23 12.04 17.10
N ASP A 15 1.20 12.80 16.68
CA ASP A 15 2.48 12.26 16.20
C ASP A 15 3.71 12.79 16.96
N GLY A 16 3.54 13.60 17.99
CA GLY A 16 4.63 14.30 18.66
C GLY A 16 5.17 15.47 17.81
N ASP A 17 6.27 16.06 18.26
CA ASP A 17 6.87 17.23 17.62
C ASP A 17 7.61 16.84 16.34
N ARG A 18 6.94 17.02 15.20
CA ARG A 18 7.57 16.88 13.88
C ARG A 18 7.82 18.25 13.28
N GLU A 19 8.91 18.38 12.54
CA GLU A 19 9.21 19.59 11.72
C GLU A 19 8.18 19.75 10.57
N THR A 20 6.89 19.78 10.90
CA THR A 20 5.81 19.89 9.92
C THR A 20 5.57 21.31 9.47
N ASP A 21 6.08 22.31 10.21
CA ASP A 21 5.79 23.71 9.96
C ASP A 21 6.23 24.19 8.58
N LYS A 22 7.45 23.85 8.17
CA LYS A 22 7.97 24.25 6.86
C LYS A 22 7.25 23.53 5.72
N PHE A 23 6.91 22.25 5.94
CA PHE A 23 6.29 21.42 4.91
C PHE A 23 4.85 21.86 4.57
N TYR A 24 4.06 22.27 5.59
CA TYR A 24 2.66 22.67 5.41
C TYR A 24 2.47 24.19 5.30
N GLN A 25 3.53 24.99 5.38
CA GLN A 25 3.46 26.45 5.43
C GLN A 25 2.65 27.06 4.28
N TYR A 26 2.75 26.48 3.08
CA TYR A 26 2.08 26.95 1.86
C TYR A 26 1.01 25.99 1.33
N ARG A 27 0.59 25.01 2.12
CA ARG A 27 -0.40 24.02 1.71
C ARG A 27 -1.82 24.38 2.15
N TYR A 28 -2.29 25.48 1.61
CA TYR A 28 -3.68 25.93 1.75
C TYR A 28 -4.14 26.55 0.44
N VAL A 29 -5.45 26.72 0.28
CA VAL A 29 -6.01 27.37 -0.92
C VAL A 29 -5.65 28.85 -0.83
N MET A 30 -4.79 29.30 -1.71
CA MET A 30 -4.34 30.70 -1.80
C MET A 30 -5.18 31.46 -2.81
N SER A 31 -5.34 32.76 -2.61
CA SER A 31 -5.82 33.64 -3.67
C SER A 31 -4.81 33.72 -4.80
N LEU A 32 -5.25 34.08 -5.99
CA LEU A 32 -4.38 34.24 -7.16
C LEU A 32 -3.26 35.24 -6.91
N ASP A 33 -3.61 36.37 -6.27
CA ASP A 33 -2.63 37.42 -5.94
C ASP A 33 -1.56 36.91 -4.96
N ALA A 34 -1.96 36.16 -3.92
CA ALA A 34 -1.01 35.58 -2.98
C ALA A 34 -0.07 34.55 -3.65
N VAL A 35 -0.56 33.80 -4.64
CA VAL A 35 0.29 32.88 -5.42
C VAL A 35 1.25 33.67 -6.31
N LYS A 36 0.81 34.75 -6.96
CA LYS A 36 1.66 35.63 -7.76
C LYS A 36 2.78 36.26 -6.93
N GLU A 37 2.47 36.81 -5.76
CA GLU A 37 3.46 37.35 -4.83
C GLU A 37 4.51 36.33 -4.41
N LEU A 38 4.09 35.07 -4.19
CA LEU A 38 5.01 33.98 -3.86
C LEU A 38 5.91 33.63 -5.03
N MET A 39 5.37 33.57 -6.24
CA MET A 39 6.11 33.22 -7.45
C MET A 39 7.12 34.33 -7.81
N LEU A 40 6.80 35.61 -7.60
CA LEU A 40 7.70 36.73 -7.80
C LEU A 40 8.99 36.67 -6.95
N LYS A 41 8.98 35.91 -5.86
CA LYS A 41 10.21 35.66 -5.08
C LYS A 41 11.23 34.77 -5.79
N SER A 42 10.81 34.02 -6.80
CA SER A 42 11.67 33.08 -7.54
C SER A 42 11.72 33.39 -9.04
N ILE A 43 10.69 34.04 -9.57
CA ILE A 43 10.56 34.43 -10.98
C ILE A 43 10.42 35.95 -11.01
N GLU A 44 11.45 36.64 -11.48
CA GLU A 44 11.49 38.11 -11.46
C GLU A 44 10.57 38.75 -12.51
N ASP A 45 10.18 38.01 -13.55
CA ASP A 45 9.36 38.51 -14.67
C ASP A 45 7.88 38.19 -14.44
N GLU A 46 7.11 39.21 -14.14
CA GLU A 46 5.66 39.10 -13.93
C GLU A 46 4.91 38.62 -15.19
N ALA A 47 5.39 38.97 -16.38
CA ALA A 47 4.78 38.54 -17.63
C ALA A 47 4.88 37.02 -17.82
N VAL A 48 5.96 36.40 -17.36
CA VAL A 48 6.11 34.94 -17.35
C VAL A 48 5.11 34.31 -16.40
N ILE A 49 4.88 34.89 -15.24
CA ILE A 49 3.91 34.38 -14.27
C ILE A 49 2.49 34.47 -14.85
N ASP A 50 2.10 35.60 -15.44
CA ASP A 50 0.81 35.76 -16.09
C ASP A 50 0.61 34.76 -17.23
N TRP A 51 1.61 34.57 -18.07
CA TRP A 51 1.58 33.54 -19.11
C TRP A 51 1.39 32.11 -18.53
N MET A 52 1.98 31.78 -17.40
CA MET A 52 1.78 30.48 -16.73
C MET A 52 0.34 30.31 -16.27
N PHE A 53 -0.29 31.35 -15.72
CA PHE A 53 -1.69 31.32 -15.33
C PHE A 53 -2.62 31.19 -16.53
N ASP A 54 -2.37 31.96 -17.58
CA ASP A 54 -3.16 31.90 -18.82
C ASP A 54 -3.10 30.51 -19.44
N ASN A 55 -1.92 29.90 -19.51
CA ASN A 55 -1.76 28.52 -19.99
C ASN A 55 -2.51 27.50 -19.11
N SER A 56 -2.51 27.69 -17.79
CA SER A 56 -3.26 26.81 -16.88
C SER A 56 -4.77 26.91 -17.14
N GLN A 57 -5.29 28.11 -17.40
CA GLN A 57 -6.69 28.32 -17.76
C GLN A 57 -7.01 27.72 -19.14
N GLU A 58 -6.13 27.88 -20.13
CA GLU A 58 -6.29 27.27 -21.45
C GLU A 58 -6.30 25.74 -21.38
N LEU A 59 -5.46 25.15 -20.52
CA LEU A 59 -5.45 23.72 -20.26
C LEU A 59 -6.79 23.29 -19.62
N GLN A 60 -7.28 24.04 -18.64
CA GLN A 60 -8.56 23.76 -17.98
C GLN A 60 -9.72 23.76 -18.97
N LYS A 61 -9.76 24.69 -19.93
CA LYS A 61 -10.81 24.76 -20.98
C LYS A 61 -10.81 23.53 -21.90
N LYS A 62 -9.65 22.87 -22.08
CA LYS A 62 -9.50 21.64 -22.88
C LYS A 62 -9.96 20.39 -22.14
N ILE A 63 -10.04 20.43 -20.81
CA ILE A 63 -10.45 19.29 -19.98
C ILE A 63 -11.97 19.25 -19.96
N GLN A 64 -12.54 18.17 -20.50
CA GLN A 64 -13.95 17.86 -20.35
C GLN A 64 -14.19 17.10 -19.07
N TRP A 65 -15.30 17.40 -18.40
CA TRP A 65 -15.67 16.64 -17.21
C TRP A 65 -15.94 15.18 -17.57
N PHE A 66 -15.30 14.26 -16.83
CA PHE A 66 -15.58 12.83 -16.95
C PHE A 66 -15.38 12.18 -15.57
N SER A 67 -16.10 11.09 -15.33
CA SER A 67 -15.91 10.31 -14.11
C SER A 67 -15.13 9.04 -14.40
N LEU A 68 -14.07 8.82 -13.60
CA LEU A 68 -13.32 7.56 -13.56
C LEU A 68 -13.83 6.65 -12.44
N GLU A 69 -14.87 7.06 -11.73
CA GLU A 69 -15.45 6.26 -10.65
C GLU A 69 -15.92 4.91 -11.20
N ARG A 70 -15.36 3.85 -10.62
CA ARG A 70 -15.72 2.49 -10.93
C ARG A 70 -15.74 1.68 -9.64
N LYS A 71 -16.54 0.62 -9.58
CA LYS A 71 -16.51 -0.32 -8.46
C LYS A 71 -15.09 -0.87 -8.33
N GLN A 72 -14.55 -0.84 -7.12
CA GLN A 72 -13.25 -1.45 -6.83
C GLN A 72 -13.39 -2.97 -6.94
N ILE A 73 -12.43 -3.60 -7.58
CA ILE A 73 -12.36 -5.06 -7.69
C ILE A 73 -11.05 -5.48 -7.07
N ILE A 74 -11.12 -6.37 -6.08
CA ILE A 74 -9.95 -7.02 -5.50
C ILE A 74 -9.61 -8.21 -6.41
N PRO A 75 -8.41 -8.23 -7.04
CA PRO A 75 -8.00 -9.37 -7.84
C PRO A 75 -7.84 -10.58 -6.93
N LYS A 76 -8.30 -11.73 -7.39
CA LYS A 76 -8.19 -13.02 -6.69
C LYS A 76 -7.41 -13.98 -7.57
N ILE A 77 -6.28 -14.43 -7.07
CA ILE A 77 -5.49 -15.49 -7.69
C ILE A 77 -5.87 -16.84 -7.09
N GLN A 78 -5.58 -17.91 -7.80
CA GLN A 78 -5.61 -19.24 -7.21
C GLN A 78 -4.40 -19.39 -6.27
N VAL A 79 -4.66 -19.66 -4.99
CA VAL A 79 -3.63 -19.84 -3.96
C VAL A 79 -3.49 -21.33 -3.62
N LYS A 80 -2.35 -21.69 -3.02
CA LYS A 80 -2.18 -23.02 -2.40
C LYS A 80 -3.24 -23.19 -1.31
N GLU A 81 -3.94 -24.29 -1.32
CA GLU A 81 -4.88 -24.61 -0.25
C GLU A 81 -4.11 -25.15 0.96
N TYR A 82 -4.36 -24.54 2.10
CA TYR A 82 -3.89 -25.00 3.40
C TYR A 82 -5.04 -25.73 4.12
N ASP A 83 -4.71 -26.83 4.80
CA ASP A 83 -5.65 -27.48 5.71
C ASP A 83 -6.00 -26.55 6.88
N LYS A 84 -7.20 -26.68 7.43
CA LYS A 84 -7.66 -25.88 8.58
C LYS A 84 -6.86 -26.10 9.85
N SER A 85 -6.08 -27.17 9.94
CA SER A 85 -5.18 -27.48 11.06
C SER A 85 -3.75 -27.02 10.82
N GLU A 86 -3.39 -26.61 9.61
CA GLU A 86 -2.00 -26.32 9.21
C GLU A 86 -1.34 -25.24 10.09
N TYR A 87 -2.08 -24.17 10.44
CA TYR A 87 -1.55 -23.10 11.27
C TYR A 87 -1.07 -23.58 12.64
N HIS A 88 -1.60 -24.67 13.19
CA HIS A 88 -1.16 -25.26 14.45
C HIS A 88 0.29 -25.72 14.42
N HIS A 89 0.78 -26.12 13.25
CA HIS A 89 2.13 -26.60 13.07
C HIS A 89 3.19 -25.57 13.50
N TYR A 90 2.91 -24.30 13.33
CA TYR A 90 3.81 -23.21 13.70
C TYR A 90 3.88 -22.96 15.20
N PHE A 91 2.88 -23.41 15.98
CA PHE A 91 2.79 -23.20 17.43
C PHE A 91 3.22 -24.44 18.24
N GLY A 92 3.79 -25.46 17.59
CA GLY A 92 4.28 -26.67 18.24
C GLY A 92 3.20 -27.75 18.40
N VAL A 93 3.66 -29.00 18.54
CA VAL A 93 2.79 -30.21 18.60
C VAL A 93 1.99 -30.26 19.92
N ASN A 94 2.47 -29.62 20.98
CA ASN A 94 1.87 -29.67 22.31
C ASN A 94 0.93 -28.52 22.63
N ASN A 95 0.64 -27.67 21.63
CA ASN A 95 -0.28 -26.54 21.79
C ASN A 95 0.08 -25.58 22.94
N ASP A 96 1.39 -25.31 23.10
CA ASP A 96 1.94 -24.43 24.17
C ASP A 96 1.36 -23.01 24.15
N TYR A 97 0.69 -22.63 23.06
CA TYR A 97 0.08 -21.32 22.83
C TYR A 97 -1.45 -21.34 22.77
N ALA A 98 -2.08 -22.40 23.30
CA ALA A 98 -3.54 -22.55 23.21
C ALA A 98 -4.29 -21.38 23.84
N ASP A 99 -3.82 -20.88 24.98
CA ASP A 99 -4.46 -19.77 25.69
C ASP A 99 -4.34 -18.47 24.88
N GLU A 100 -3.18 -18.23 24.26
CA GLU A 100 -2.95 -17.07 23.40
C GLU A 100 -3.77 -17.15 22.11
N LEU A 101 -3.87 -18.33 21.48
CA LEU A 101 -4.69 -18.55 20.30
C LEU A 101 -6.18 -18.40 20.58
N ASN A 102 -6.64 -18.78 21.77
CA ASN A 102 -8.02 -18.57 22.22
C ASN A 102 -8.26 -17.15 22.75
N GLY A 103 -7.18 -16.47 23.17
CA GLY A 103 -7.20 -15.12 23.72
C GLY A 103 -6.85 -14.05 22.68
N ARG A 104 -5.76 -13.32 22.94
CA ARG A 104 -5.33 -12.18 22.10
C ARG A 104 -4.99 -12.53 20.67
N TRP A 105 -4.60 -13.78 20.37
CA TRP A 105 -4.27 -14.26 19.03
C TRP A 105 -5.42 -15.01 18.36
N LYS A 106 -6.61 -14.89 18.91
CA LYS A 106 -7.79 -15.58 18.36
C LYS A 106 -7.99 -15.37 16.86
N ILE A 107 -7.64 -14.20 16.34
CA ILE A 107 -7.77 -13.90 14.91
C ILE A 107 -6.90 -14.81 14.04
N ILE A 108 -5.74 -15.30 14.52
CA ILE A 108 -4.90 -16.27 13.81
C ILE A 108 -5.65 -17.58 13.65
N GLN A 109 -6.30 -18.04 14.72
CA GLN A 109 -7.13 -19.24 14.70
C GLN A 109 -8.32 -19.05 13.75
N ASP A 110 -9.03 -17.93 13.86
CA ASP A 110 -10.19 -17.64 13.03
C ASP A 110 -9.83 -17.63 11.54
N LEU A 111 -8.70 -17.02 11.16
CA LEU A 111 -8.20 -17.03 9.77
C LEU A 111 -7.67 -18.40 9.34
N GLY A 112 -6.97 -19.11 10.22
CA GLY A 112 -6.42 -20.44 9.93
C GLY A 112 -7.50 -21.51 9.69
N THR A 113 -8.65 -21.37 10.36
CA THR A 113 -9.81 -22.27 10.23
C THR A 113 -10.87 -21.78 9.26
N SER A 114 -10.69 -20.59 8.67
CA SER A 114 -11.66 -19.97 7.74
C SER A 114 -12.00 -20.88 6.56
N ASP A 115 -13.24 -20.81 6.08
CA ASP A 115 -13.65 -21.45 4.83
C ASP A 115 -13.06 -20.79 3.58
N ASN A 116 -12.60 -19.52 3.71
CA ASN A 116 -12.00 -18.77 2.63
C ASN A 116 -10.51 -19.17 2.44
N PRO A 117 -10.12 -19.75 1.31
CA PRO A 117 -8.74 -20.16 1.06
C PRO A 117 -7.75 -18.99 1.03
N GLN A 118 -8.22 -17.77 0.70
CA GLN A 118 -7.36 -16.57 0.68
C GLN A 118 -6.92 -16.16 2.09
N GLU A 119 -7.81 -16.31 3.07
CA GLU A 119 -7.53 -16.02 4.48
C GLU A 119 -6.57 -17.04 5.07
N ARG A 120 -6.84 -18.35 4.84
CA ARG A 120 -5.94 -19.43 5.28
C ARG A 120 -4.54 -19.29 4.66
N TYR A 121 -4.48 -18.97 3.38
CA TYR A 121 -3.21 -18.76 2.68
C TYR A 121 -2.43 -17.61 3.31
N TRP A 122 -3.06 -16.45 3.47
CA TRP A 122 -2.40 -15.25 3.98
C TRP A 122 -1.79 -15.48 5.38
N ILE A 123 -2.58 -16.04 6.31
CA ILE A 123 -2.08 -16.24 7.68
C ILE A 123 -0.96 -17.28 7.73
N ASN A 124 -1.07 -18.39 7.01
CA ASN A 124 -0.01 -19.40 6.99
C ASN A 124 1.28 -18.83 6.38
N GLN A 125 1.19 -18.04 5.31
CA GLN A 125 2.36 -17.37 4.72
C GLN A 125 3.00 -16.34 5.67
N CYS A 126 2.20 -15.62 6.46
CA CYS A 126 2.74 -14.72 7.48
C CYS A 126 3.47 -15.49 8.59
N LEU A 127 2.90 -16.59 9.08
CA LEU A 127 3.53 -17.41 10.11
C LEU A 127 4.81 -18.08 9.59
N GLU A 128 4.80 -18.61 8.38
CA GLU A 128 5.98 -19.15 7.71
C GLU A 128 7.08 -18.07 7.57
N GLY A 129 6.71 -16.87 7.15
CA GLY A 129 7.64 -15.74 7.05
C GLY A 129 8.25 -15.30 8.39
N LEU A 130 7.53 -15.42 9.51
CA LEU A 130 8.09 -15.19 10.85
C LEU A 130 9.20 -16.19 11.17
N ILE A 131 8.99 -17.47 10.85
CA ILE A 131 9.98 -18.52 11.10
C ILE A 131 11.18 -18.35 10.17
N GLU A 132 10.95 -18.17 8.87
CA GLU A 132 12.03 -18.03 7.89
C GLU A 132 12.95 -16.83 8.18
N LYS A 133 12.39 -15.76 8.73
CA LYS A 133 13.14 -14.54 9.07
C LYS A 133 13.69 -14.55 10.50
N GLY A 134 13.42 -15.60 11.29
CA GLY A 134 13.86 -15.72 12.69
C GLY A 134 13.20 -14.70 13.62
N LEU A 135 11.95 -14.32 13.34
CA LEU A 135 11.19 -13.27 14.02
C LEU A 135 10.04 -13.84 14.88
N TRP A 136 10.18 -15.07 15.37
CA TRP A 136 9.15 -15.72 16.18
C TRP A 136 9.15 -15.16 17.61
N GLU A 137 8.63 -13.95 17.77
CA GLU A 137 8.56 -13.21 19.02
C GLU A 137 7.15 -12.62 19.22
N TRP A 138 6.75 -12.41 20.49
CA TRP A 138 5.42 -11.95 20.87
C TRP A 138 5.01 -10.64 20.18
N ASN A 139 5.90 -9.65 20.13
CA ASN A 139 5.66 -8.35 19.51
C ASN A 139 5.37 -8.44 18.01
N TYR A 140 6.03 -9.37 17.30
CA TYR A 140 5.76 -9.63 15.89
C TYR A 140 4.41 -10.32 15.67
N ILE A 141 4.09 -11.32 16.52
CA ILE A 141 2.82 -12.05 16.44
C ILE A 141 1.65 -11.11 16.79
N ASP A 142 1.79 -10.32 17.86
CA ASP A 142 0.79 -9.31 18.23
C ASP A 142 0.55 -8.31 17.09
N ARG A 143 1.62 -7.90 16.39
CA ARG A 143 1.50 -6.98 15.25
C ARG A 143 0.76 -7.63 14.09
N ILE A 144 0.98 -8.92 13.79
CA ILE A 144 0.20 -9.65 12.77
C ILE A 144 -1.27 -9.66 13.15
N CYS A 145 -1.61 -9.90 14.41
CA CYS A 145 -3.00 -9.87 14.88
C CYS A 145 -3.67 -8.50 14.65
N VAL A 146 -2.96 -7.41 14.95
CA VAL A 146 -3.45 -6.05 14.71
C VAL A 146 -3.67 -5.79 13.22
N GLU A 147 -2.74 -6.19 12.37
CA GLU A 147 -2.85 -6.00 10.92
C GLU A 147 -3.96 -6.87 10.33
N ALA A 148 -4.10 -8.12 10.76
CA ALA A 148 -5.18 -9.02 10.36
C ALA A 148 -6.55 -8.46 10.69
N ASP A 149 -6.72 -7.92 11.89
CA ASP A 149 -7.97 -7.29 12.34
C ASP A 149 -8.34 -6.05 11.49
N ILE A 150 -7.33 -5.23 11.14
CA ILE A 150 -7.53 -4.09 10.24
C ILE A 150 -7.94 -4.54 8.84
N ILE A 151 -7.22 -5.53 8.28
CA ILE A 151 -7.50 -6.06 6.93
C ILE A 151 -8.91 -6.67 6.87
N GLN A 152 -9.29 -7.45 7.89
CA GLN A 152 -10.59 -8.09 7.97
C GLN A 152 -11.73 -7.06 8.08
N ASP A 153 -11.56 -6.03 8.94
CA ASP A 153 -12.56 -4.97 9.13
C ASP A 153 -12.79 -4.16 7.85
N ILE A 154 -11.71 -3.79 7.16
CA ILE A 154 -11.81 -3.09 5.87
C ILE A 154 -12.44 -3.99 4.81
N GLY A 155 -12.06 -5.27 4.75
CA GLY A 155 -12.66 -6.24 3.84
C GLY A 155 -14.18 -6.36 4.03
N LYS A 156 -14.65 -6.43 5.28
CA LYS A 156 -16.08 -6.43 5.61
C LYS A 156 -16.79 -5.15 5.12
N LYS A 157 -16.16 -3.98 5.26
CA LYS A 157 -16.72 -2.70 4.79
C LYS A 157 -16.77 -2.60 3.26
N LEU A 158 -15.84 -3.24 2.57
CA LEU A 158 -15.79 -3.29 1.12
C LEU A 158 -16.64 -4.43 0.52
N ASP A 159 -17.22 -5.27 1.37
CA ASP A 159 -17.95 -6.50 0.98
C ASP A 159 -17.08 -7.41 0.09
N ASP A 160 -15.80 -7.56 0.44
CA ASP A 160 -14.85 -8.42 -0.28
C ASP A 160 -13.70 -8.89 0.63
N CYS A 161 -12.96 -9.93 0.18
CA CYS A 161 -11.80 -10.46 0.90
C CYS A 161 -10.54 -9.64 0.60
N LEU A 162 -10.16 -8.73 1.50
CA LEU A 162 -8.98 -7.89 1.30
C LEU A 162 -7.65 -8.67 1.42
N PHE A 163 -7.63 -9.84 2.06
CA PHE A 163 -6.45 -10.72 2.10
C PHE A 163 -6.01 -11.15 0.70
N ALA A 164 -6.98 -11.36 -0.22
CA ALA A 164 -6.69 -11.69 -1.61
C ALA A 164 -5.85 -10.63 -2.33
N TYR A 165 -5.97 -9.36 -1.94
CA TYR A 165 -5.16 -8.28 -2.46
C TYR A 165 -3.67 -8.50 -2.15
N PHE A 166 -3.32 -8.82 -0.90
CA PHE A 166 -1.95 -9.08 -0.47
C PHE A 166 -1.38 -10.35 -1.12
N ASN A 167 -2.17 -11.41 -1.18
CA ASN A 167 -1.79 -12.67 -1.83
C ASN A 167 -1.47 -12.45 -3.32
N THR A 168 -2.26 -11.63 -4.00
CA THR A 168 -2.01 -11.27 -5.39
C THR A 168 -0.72 -10.48 -5.55
N PHE A 169 -0.44 -9.54 -4.64
CA PHE A 169 0.84 -8.82 -4.65
C PHE A 169 2.04 -9.71 -4.42
N GLN A 170 1.97 -10.59 -3.43
CA GLN A 170 3.02 -11.58 -3.17
C GLN A 170 3.31 -12.41 -4.42
N HIS A 171 2.26 -12.90 -5.10
CA HIS A 171 2.40 -13.66 -6.33
C HIS A 171 3.13 -12.87 -7.42
N TYR A 172 2.78 -11.60 -7.64
CA TYR A 172 3.48 -10.77 -8.62
C TYR A 172 4.94 -10.51 -8.25
N ILE A 173 5.23 -10.26 -6.98
CA ILE A 173 6.61 -10.08 -6.51
C ILE A 173 7.44 -11.34 -6.80
N ASN A 174 6.90 -12.52 -6.48
CA ASN A 174 7.57 -13.79 -6.75
C ASN A 174 7.83 -13.98 -8.25
N LEU A 175 6.85 -13.68 -9.11
CA LEU A 175 7.05 -13.71 -10.56
C LEU A 175 8.17 -12.77 -11.02
N PHE A 176 8.32 -11.58 -10.41
CA PHE A 176 9.42 -10.68 -10.74
C PHE A 176 10.78 -11.26 -10.36
N TRP A 177 10.89 -11.84 -9.18
CA TRP A 177 12.10 -12.53 -8.74
C TRP A 177 12.45 -13.70 -9.66
N GLU A 178 11.47 -14.55 -10.00
CA GLU A 178 11.64 -15.68 -10.94
C GLU A 178 12.06 -15.22 -12.35
N CYS A 179 11.64 -14.03 -12.76
CA CYS A 179 12.07 -13.42 -14.02
C CYS A 179 13.47 -12.81 -13.96
N GLY A 180 14.15 -12.87 -12.81
CA GLY A 180 15.46 -12.25 -12.60
C GLY A 180 15.41 -10.73 -12.50
N SER A 181 14.27 -10.15 -12.20
CA SER A 181 14.13 -8.72 -11.92
C SER A 181 14.53 -8.42 -10.47
N ILE A 182 15.14 -7.28 -10.25
CA ILE A 182 15.43 -6.79 -8.90
C ILE A 182 14.18 -6.06 -8.39
N VAL A 183 13.66 -6.50 -7.24
CA VAL A 183 12.57 -5.82 -6.55
C VAL A 183 13.16 -4.89 -5.49
N GLY A 184 12.76 -3.62 -5.51
CA GLY A 184 13.21 -2.64 -4.53
C GLY A 184 12.68 -2.92 -3.11
N PRO A 185 13.29 -2.31 -2.07
CA PRO A 185 12.98 -2.60 -0.67
C PRO A 185 11.56 -2.19 -0.25
N GLY A 186 10.85 -1.46 -1.08
CA GLY A 186 9.54 -0.90 -0.81
C GLY A 186 9.53 0.61 -0.81
N ARG A 187 8.35 1.20 -1.01
CA ARG A 187 8.16 2.65 -1.06
C ARG A 187 6.82 3.05 -0.44
N GLY A 188 6.81 4.23 0.17
CA GLY A 188 5.59 4.80 0.76
C GLY A 188 5.16 4.11 2.05
N SER A 189 3.87 4.21 2.39
CA SER A 189 3.31 3.71 3.64
C SER A 189 3.22 2.18 3.73
N ALA A 190 3.28 1.48 2.60
CA ALA A 190 3.21 0.01 2.57
C ALA A 190 4.35 -0.67 3.33
N THR A 191 5.51 0.01 3.48
CA THR A 191 6.64 -0.48 4.28
C THR A 191 6.35 -0.51 5.77
N GLY A 192 5.29 0.15 6.24
CA GLY A 192 4.86 0.13 7.64
C GLY A 192 4.07 -1.12 8.05
N PHE A 193 3.68 -1.98 7.09
CA PHE A 193 2.96 -3.22 7.37
C PHE A 193 3.91 -4.40 7.48
N LEU A 194 3.86 -5.10 8.62
CA LEU A 194 4.68 -6.28 8.89
C LEU A 194 4.34 -7.42 7.94
N SER A 195 3.06 -7.65 7.68
CA SER A 195 2.62 -8.67 6.73
C SER A 195 3.23 -8.48 5.34
N ASN A 196 3.38 -7.25 4.84
CA ASN A 196 4.08 -6.99 3.59
C ASN A 196 5.55 -7.44 3.62
N TYR A 197 6.23 -7.26 4.76
CA TYR A 197 7.60 -7.71 4.95
C TYR A 197 7.70 -9.23 5.03
N LEU A 198 6.78 -9.87 5.76
CA LEU A 198 6.75 -11.33 5.90
C LEU A 198 6.42 -12.03 4.57
N LEU A 199 5.49 -11.49 3.81
CA LEU A 199 5.12 -11.96 2.47
C LEU A 199 6.18 -11.64 1.39
N GLY A 200 7.29 -10.96 1.74
CA GLY A 200 8.32 -10.57 0.79
C GLY A 200 7.93 -9.44 -0.17
N ILE A 201 6.78 -8.79 0.04
CA ILE A 201 6.31 -7.65 -0.76
C ILE A 201 7.23 -6.44 -0.53
N THR A 202 7.66 -6.23 0.71
CA THR A 202 8.66 -5.24 1.08
C THR A 202 9.87 -5.90 1.74
N GLN A 203 11.01 -5.20 1.78
CA GLN A 203 12.26 -5.73 2.33
C GLN A 203 12.71 -5.00 3.61
N LEU A 204 11.83 -4.19 4.20
CA LEU A 204 12.10 -3.43 5.41
C LEU A 204 11.24 -3.97 6.55
N ASP A 205 11.89 -4.34 7.67
CA ASP A 205 11.23 -4.73 8.90
C ASP A 205 10.63 -3.49 9.58
N PRO A 206 9.29 -3.34 9.62
CA PRO A 206 8.66 -2.15 10.16
C PRO A 206 8.75 -2.03 11.67
N ILE A 207 8.95 -3.12 12.40
CA ILE A 207 9.10 -3.09 13.86
C ILE A 207 10.48 -2.60 14.22
N ARG A 208 11.51 -3.14 13.56
CA ARG A 208 12.90 -2.70 13.77
C ARG A 208 13.09 -1.20 13.48
N TRP A 209 12.39 -0.67 12.50
CA TRP A 209 12.52 0.73 12.07
C TRP A 209 11.41 1.64 12.61
N ASP A 210 10.58 1.15 13.53
CA ASP A 210 9.45 1.87 14.14
C ASP A 210 8.56 2.57 13.09
N LEU A 211 8.18 1.83 12.04
CA LEU A 211 7.36 2.37 10.97
C LEU A 211 5.87 2.26 11.32
N PRO A 212 5.10 3.34 11.15
CA PRO A 212 3.71 3.39 11.56
C PRO A 212 2.79 2.66 10.56
N TYR A 213 2.14 1.57 10.99
CA TYR A 213 1.20 0.77 10.17
C TYR A 213 -0.08 1.54 9.79
N TRP A 214 -0.57 2.37 10.69
CA TRP A 214 -1.81 3.13 10.50
C TRP A 214 -1.77 4.11 9.34
N ARG A 215 -0.60 4.44 8.82
CA ARG A 215 -0.43 5.25 7.61
C ARG A 215 -0.74 4.48 6.33
N PHE A 216 -0.61 3.17 6.35
CA PHE A 216 -0.91 2.32 5.20
C PHE A 216 -2.37 1.92 5.18
N LEU A 217 -2.85 1.27 6.24
CA LEU A 217 -4.25 0.89 6.43
C LEU A 217 -4.76 1.35 7.79
N ASN A 218 -5.99 1.83 7.81
CA ASN A 218 -6.68 2.27 9.00
C ASN A 218 -8.16 1.89 8.88
N LYS A 219 -8.75 1.36 9.96
CA LYS A 219 -10.17 0.96 10.00
C LYS A 219 -11.14 2.11 9.65
N GLU A 220 -10.76 3.35 9.94
CA GLU A 220 -11.58 4.54 9.60
C GLU A 220 -11.60 4.84 8.10
N ARG A 221 -10.65 4.29 7.34
CA ARG A 221 -10.48 4.53 5.92
C ARG A 221 -10.72 3.26 5.13
N ALA A 222 -11.97 3.00 4.77
CA ALA A 222 -12.37 1.84 3.99
C ALA A 222 -12.10 2.03 2.49
N GLU A 223 -10.83 2.07 2.11
CA GLU A 223 -10.37 2.16 0.73
C GLU A 223 -9.33 1.09 0.44
N LEU A 224 -9.25 0.65 -0.82
CA LEU A 224 -8.15 -0.21 -1.23
C LEU A 224 -6.82 0.56 -1.14
N PRO A 225 -5.82 0.00 -0.49
CA PRO A 225 -4.52 0.65 -0.38
C PRO A 225 -3.84 0.74 -1.75
N GLY A 226 -3.14 1.84 -1.99
CA GLY A 226 -2.21 1.95 -3.10
C GLY A 226 -0.87 1.33 -2.72
N LEU A 227 -0.44 0.28 -3.40
CA LEU A 227 0.87 -0.33 -3.21
C LEU A 227 1.77 0.06 -4.39
N MET A 228 2.92 0.65 -4.10
CA MET A 228 3.89 1.08 -5.09
C MET A 228 5.16 0.25 -4.95
N LEU A 229 5.61 -0.32 -6.05
CA LEU A 229 6.80 -1.15 -6.13
C LEU A 229 7.83 -0.52 -7.06
N ILE A 230 9.10 -0.66 -6.74
CA ILE A 230 10.21 -0.30 -7.61
C ILE A 230 10.78 -1.61 -8.16
N LEU A 231 10.81 -1.73 -9.48
CA LEU A 231 11.27 -2.94 -10.15
C LEU A 231 12.41 -2.61 -11.09
N GLY A 232 13.43 -3.46 -11.11
CA GLY A 232 14.46 -3.46 -12.12
C GLY A 232 13.95 -3.97 -13.47
N SER A 233 14.66 -3.64 -14.53
CA SER A 233 14.30 -4.03 -15.91
C SER A 233 14.38 -5.56 -16.10
N CYS A 234 13.26 -6.20 -16.42
CA CYS A 234 13.20 -7.58 -16.89
C CYS A 234 12.80 -7.62 -18.37
N LYS A 235 13.74 -7.92 -19.27
CA LYS A 235 13.54 -7.79 -20.72
C LYS A 235 12.63 -8.84 -21.38
N LYS A 236 12.40 -10.02 -20.78
CA LYS A 236 11.78 -11.15 -21.51
C LYS A 236 10.31 -11.49 -21.18
N ARG A 237 9.76 -11.08 -20.04
CA ARG A 237 8.39 -11.45 -19.63
C ARG A 237 7.45 -10.28 -19.30
N MET A 238 7.90 -9.05 -19.45
CA MET A 238 7.09 -7.86 -19.18
C MET A 238 5.79 -7.81 -20.00
N LEU A 239 5.80 -8.33 -21.23
CA LEU A 239 4.61 -8.32 -22.10
C LEU A 239 3.45 -9.14 -21.51
N THR A 240 3.75 -10.25 -20.84
CA THR A 240 2.74 -11.14 -20.26
C THR A 240 2.09 -10.51 -19.01
N ILE A 241 2.87 -9.79 -18.21
CA ILE A 241 2.38 -9.14 -16.98
C ILE A 241 1.54 -7.90 -17.32
N CYS A 242 1.88 -7.15 -18.36
CA CYS A 242 1.05 -6.04 -18.89
C CYS A 242 -0.33 -6.52 -19.34
N LEU A 243 -0.46 -7.75 -19.87
CA LEU A 243 -1.73 -8.33 -20.27
C LEU A 243 -2.66 -8.68 -19.10
N MET A 244 -2.11 -8.75 -17.87
CA MET A 244 -2.87 -9.02 -16.64
C MET A 244 -3.36 -7.73 -15.92
N GLY A 245 -3.26 -6.56 -16.57
CA GLY A 245 -3.80 -5.30 -16.02
C GLY A 245 -2.85 -4.54 -15.10
N VAL A 246 -1.57 -4.87 -15.09
CA VAL A 246 -0.53 -4.12 -14.39
C VAL A 246 0.09 -3.11 -15.35
N HIS A 247 -0.02 -1.82 -15.02
CA HIS A 247 0.60 -0.76 -15.81
C HIS A 247 2.02 -0.48 -15.33
N PHE A 248 2.97 -0.49 -16.28
CA PHE A 248 4.37 -0.13 -16.03
C PHE A 248 4.61 1.31 -16.47
N VAL A 249 5.17 2.12 -15.59
CA VAL A 249 5.70 3.43 -15.97
C VAL A 249 7.22 3.30 -16.07
N TRP A 250 7.75 3.53 -17.28
CA TRP A 250 9.18 3.54 -17.53
C TRP A 250 9.76 4.94 -17.30
N ALA A 251 10.70 5.06 -16.38
CA ALA A 251 11.49 6.26 -16.23
C ALA A 251 12.97 5.89 -16.03
N ASN A 252 13.82 6.26 -16.96
CA ASN A 252 15.30 6.15 -16.88
C ASN A 252 15.84 4.77 -16.45
N GLY A 253 15.27 3.68 -16.98
CA GLY A 253 15.76 2.33 -16.72
C GLY A 253 15.27 1.70 -15.41
N ILE A 254 14.45 2.38 -14.66
CA ILE A 254 13.74 1.90 -13.47
C ILE A 254 12.25 1.85 -13.80
N SER A 255 11.61 0.69 -13.65
CA SER A 255 10.18 0.56 -13.82
C SER A 255 9.47 0.70 -12.47
N GLU A 256 8.56 1.66 -12.37
CA GLU A 256 7.63 1.75 -11.24
C GLU A 256 6.34 1.03 -11.62
N ILE A 257 5.91 0.08 -10.78
CA ILE A 257 4.59 -0.53 -10.90
C ILE A 257 3.68 0.11 -9.88
N SER A 258 2.66 0.76 -10.37
CA SER A 258 1.50 1.09 -9.58
C SER A 258 0.33 0.22 -10.07
N LEU A 259 -0.24 -0.58 -9.19
CA LEU A 259 -1.52 -1.23 -9.46
C LEU A 259 -2.59 -0.15 -9.40
N PHE A 260 -2.86 0.47 -10.56
CA PHE A 260 -4.07 1.26 -10.72
C PHE A 260 -5.25 0.31 -10.88
N ARG A 261 -6.37 0.69 -10.28
CA ARG A 261 -7.66 0.07 -10.45
C ARG A 261 -7.98 -0.08 -11.94
N THR A 262 -7.78 -1.25 -12.51
CA THR A 262 -8.19 -1.51 -13.87
C THR A 262 -9.46 -2.31 -13.90
N ASN A 263 -10.58 -1.63 -14.12
CA ASN A 263 -11.67 -2.22 -14.84
C ASN A 263 -11.42 -2.00 -16.34
N GLN A 264 -11.24 -3.09 -17.04
CA GLN A 264 -11.25 -3.19 -18.51
C GLN A 264 -10.85 -1.88 -19.22
N LEU A 265 -9.58 -1.66 -19.39
CA LEU A 265 -9.12 -0.83 -20.47
C LEU A 265 -8.80 -1.72 -21.66
N THR A 266 -9.68 -1.63 -22.63
CA THR A 266 -9.48 -2.00 -24.02
C THR A 266 -8.02 -1.85 -24.45
N LYS A 267 -7.51 -2.95 -25.01
CA LYS A 267 -6.34 -3.11 -25.86
C LYS A 267 -5.86 -1.81 -26.54
N ARG A 268 -5.10 -0.99 -25.84
CA ARG A 268 -4.20 -0.01 -26.46
C ARG A 268 -3.05 0.24 -25.49
N ALA A 269 -1.95 -0.46 -25.75
CA ALA A 269 -0.66 -0.09 -25.21
C ALA A 269 -0.26 1.25 -25.85
N TYR A 270 -0.12 2.29 -25.06
CA TYR A 270 0.63 3.47 -25.50
C TYR A 270 2.09 3.21 -25.15
N VAL A 271 2.87 2.97 -26.20
CA VAL A 271 4.31 3.14 -26.17
C VAL A 271 4.55 4.63 -26.40
N LEU A 272 5.06 5.33 -25.40
CA LEU A 272 5.69 6.62 -25.57
C LEU A 272 7.19 6.41 -25.70
#